data_8b3e76d61b98a0b41411f9ca45188bae
#
_entry.id   8b3e76d61b98a0b41411f9ca45188bae
#
_cell.length_a   1.000
_cell.length_b   1.000
_cell.length_c   1.000
_cell.angle_alpha   90.00
_cell.angle_beta   90.00
_cell.angle_gamma   90.00
#
_symmetry.space_group_name_H-M   'P 1'
#
loop_
_entity.id
_entity.type
_entity.pdbx_description
1 polymer ?
#
loop_
_entity_poly.entity_id
_entity_poly.type
_entity_poly.pdbx_seq_one_letter_code
_entity_poly.pdbx_strand_id
1 'polypeptide(L)'
;MIERRAMIGGALAGTVLARAGAADARSGADPAALGAVLDRLAKGGPAAERLAMLRAYDPSGLPPLARLDHDAVRLALETEAELQRRFPFGAGPGAPYVVTPRAGAWLKAEDPKADLSALAARIMAETAQIRHDADLRVIPPVLLIDKTVAALSARAAKAPEELATALRRQAEALSDLRPRASIHPGLSFKDRDAYVALVLRQQLGETIDPRAALRRSRAAGQALTARADRLLKAQGLTQGGVGERLRAIARDPRWLYSDDDAGRDRAVADMNAWLDRARARLPESFATIPASAAGAVNRRMSRADEAAGRQGYRDVPTDGRPGSYYPDLKAIRSRPRWSLGSVAHHETLPGHLMQMPLEAASGAHPLRARLAVPALSEGWAIYAEQLSDEVGAFASDPLGELGYVQWMLFRTARLHLDLGLHLGGWSAEQGLAFLAEMQGDPVIFAPFVQEIERSAMAPGVASGQGLAWLELVRLRRLARRSGLDLKRFHSLVLDQGPLPFSLLEAKLARA
;
A
#
# COMPACT_ATOMS: atom_id res chain seq x y z
N MET A 1 -2.39 32.54 18.40
CA MET A 1 -2.83 32.99 19.73
C MET A 1 -4.05 32.16 20.08
N ILE A 2 -4.01 31.31 21.00
CA ILE A 2 -3.84 31.21 22.44
C ILE A 2 -3.34 29.78 22.74
N GLU A 3 -2.21 29.58 23.24
CA GLU A 3 -1.69 29.19 24.56
C GLU A 3 -2.62 28.19 25.34
N ARG A 4 -2.14 26.96 25.63
CA ARG A 4 -1.15 26.43 26.59
C ARG A 4 -1.63 26.36 28.04
N ARG A 5 -1.43 25.23 28.67
CA ARG A 5 -0.30 24.97 29.60
C ARG A 5 -0.31 23.53 30.11
N ALA A 6 0.87 22.96 30.16
CA ALA A 6 1.19 21.74 30.90
C ALA A 6 1.20 21.99 32.40
N MET A 7 0.87 20.96 33.19
CA MET A 7 1.43 20.82 34.54
C MET A 7 1.62 19.35 34.90
N ILE A 8 2.83 19.08 35.33
CA ILE A 8 3.34 17.86 35.94
C ILE A 8 2.89 17.88 37.40
N GLY A 9 2.42 16.76 37.92
CA GLY A 9 2.18 16.60 39.34
C GLY A 9 1.92 15.12 39.63
N GLY A 10 2.94 14.41 40.08
CA GLY A 10 2.79 13.08 40.62
C GLY A 10 2.21 13.12 42.04
N ALA A 11 1.38 12.14 42.36
CA ALA A 11 1.17 11.68 43.71
C ALA A 11 0.65 10.24 43.70
N LEU A 12 1.34 9.39 44.39
CA LEU A 12 0.89 8.09 44.87
C LEU A 12 -0.34 8.27 45.78
N ALA A 13 -1.38 7.48 45.54
CA ALA A 13 -2.29 7.06 46.68
C ALA A 13 -3.24 5.95 46.22
N GLY A 14 -3.15 4.81 46.88
CA GLY A 14 -4.27 4.21 47.55
C GLY A 14 -5.22 3.36 46.73
N THR A 15 -4.97 2.04 46.75
CA THR A 15 -5.95 0.97 46.52
C THR A 15 -7.26 1.21 47.25
N VAL A 16 -8.35 1.43 46.54
CA VAL A 16 -9.72 1.21 47.04
C VAL A 16 -10.41 0.24 46.08
N LEU A 17 -10.48 -1.02 46.49
CA LEU A 17 -11.39 -2.02 45.94
C LEU A 17 -12.82 -1.61 46.26
N ALA A 18 -13.47 -0.88 45.38
CA ALA A 18 -14.93 -0.74 45.40
C ALA A 18 -15.51 -1.91 44.60
N ARG A 19 -16.12 -2.86 45.34
CA ARG A 19 -17.11 -3.78 44.78
C ARG A 19 -18.26 -2.94 44.20
N ALA A 20 -18.24 -2.68 42.92
CA ALA A 20 -19.42 -2.25 42.18
C ALA A 20 -20.20 -3.52 41.81
N GLY A 21 -21.46 -3.53 42.29
CA GLY A 21 -22.39 -4.63 42.18
C GLY A 21 -22.64 -5.06 40.75
N ALA A 22 -22.97 -6.33 40.60
CA ALA A 22 -23.54 -6.92 39.42
C ALA A 22 -24.88 -6.20 39.10
N ALA A 23 -24.82 -5.22 38.20
CA ALA A 23 -25.99 -4.60 37.60
C ALA A 23 -25.75 -4.44 36.11
N ASP A 24 -26.57 -5.12 35.31
CA ASP A 24 -26.83 -5.02 33.89
C ASP A 24 -25.69 -5.35 32.90
N ALA A 25 -25.49 -6.64 32.70
CA ALA A 25 -24.85 -7.24 31.51
C ALA A 25 -25.79 -7.20 30.29
N ARG A 26 -26.38 -6.04 29.95
CA ARG A 26 -27.20 -5.87 28.72
C ARG A 26 -26.91 -4.58 27.95
N SER A 27 -25.68 -4.09 27.98
CA SER A 27 -25.27 -2.94 27.15
C SER A 27 -24.58 -3.34 25.83
N GLY A 28 -24.66 -4.59 25.42
CA GLY A 28 -23.97 -5.13 24.25
C GLY A 28 -24.43 -4.57 22.90
N ALA A 29 -25.52 -3.81 22.85
CA ALA A 29 -26.09 -3.27 21.61
C ALA A 29 -25.80 -1.77 21.39
N ASP A 30 -24.99 -1.13 22.23
CA ASP A 30 -24.72 0.32 22.13
C ASP A 30 -23.53 0.63 21.20
N PRO A 31 -23.78 1.17 19.97
CA PRO A 31 -22.71 1.56 19.05
C PRO A 31 -21.76 2.62 19.61
N ALA A 32 -22.24 3.50 20.52
CA ALA A 32 -21.40 4.52 21.14
C ALA A 32 -20.40 3.91 22.13
N ALA A 33 -20.82 2.89 22.88
CA ALA A 33 -19.91 2.13 23.74
C ALA A 33 -18.84 1.38 22.93
N LEU A 34 -19.20 0.78 21.78
CA LEU A 34 -18.23 0.21 20.86
C LEU A 34 -17.27 1.29 20.33
N GLY A 35 -17.77 2.45 19.90
CA GLY A 35 -16.95 3.57 19.43
C GLY A 35 -15.90 3.95 20.48
N ALA A 36 -16.26 4.09 21.75
CA ALA A 36 -15.33 4.39 22.83
C ALA A 36 -14.29 3.28 23.06
N VAL A 37 -14.64 2.01 22.82
CA VAL A 37 -13.66 0.90 22.84
C VAL A 37 -12.70 1.06 21.67
N LEU A 38 -13.18 1.26 20.44
CA LEU A 38 -12.35 1.41 19.24
C LEU A 38 -11.41 2.62 19.34
N ASP A 39 -11.88 3.74 19.92
CA ASP A 39 -11.02 4.92 20.17
C ASP A 39 -9.87 4.62 21.15
N ARG A 40 -10.12 3.79 22.18
CA ARG A 40 -9.06 3.33 23.08
C ARG A 40 -8.06 2.44 22.35
N LEU A 41 -8.55 1.51 21.54
CA LEU A 41 -7.70 0.64 20.71
C LEU A 41 -6.87 1.43 19.71
N ALA A 42 -7.38 2.56 19.22
CA ALA A 42 -6.69 3.44 18.28
C ALA A 42 -5.42 4.10 18.86
N LYS A 43 -5.30 4.19 20.20
CA LYS A 43 -4.12 4.72 20.89
C LYS A 43 -2.89 3.80 20.80
N GLY A 44 -3.07 2.55 20.31
CA GLY A 44 -2.00 1.59 20.15
C GLY A 44 -1.78 0.69 21.36
N GLY A 45 -0.65 0.03 21.43
CA GLY A 45 -0.28 -0.93 22.45
C GLY A 45 -0.19 -2.37 21.90
N PRO A 46 0.18 -3.36 22.74
CA PRO A 46 0.31 -4.75 22.33
C PRO A 46 -0.99 -5.30 21.74
N ALA A 47 -0.91 -5.98 20.60
CA ALA A 47 -2.10 -6.46 19.89
C ALA A 47 -2.92 -7.45 20.72
N ALA A 48 -2.27 -8.28 21.53
CA ALA A 48 -2.96 -9.22 22.42
C ALA A 48 -3.83 -8.53 23.46
N GLU A 49 -3.36 -7.43 24.07
CA GLU A 49 -4.13 -6.63 25.04
C GLU A 49 -5.30 -5.91 24.37
N ARG A 50 -5.04 -5.33 23.21
CA ARG A 50 -6.09 -4.68 22.39
C ARG A 50 -7.17 -5.68 21.96
N LEU A 51 -6.76 -6.89 21.56
CA LEU A 51 -7.69 -7.96 21.20
C LEU A 51 -8.51 -8.43 22.42
N ALA A 52 -7.87 -8.59 23.58
CA ALA A 52 -8.57 -8.95 24.82
C ALA A 52 -9.63 -7.89 25.21
N MET A 53 -9.27 -6.60 25.10
CA MET A 53 -10.21 -5.50 25.35
C MET A 53 -11.42 -5.54 24.40
N LEU A 54 -11.19 -5.80 23.07
CA LEU A 54 -12.28 -5.90 22.11
C LEU A 54 -13.16 -7.13 22.36
N ARG A 55 -12.57 -8.27 22.72
CA ARG A 55 -13.31 -9.51 23.05
C ARG A 55 -14.15 -9.43 24.32
N ALA A 56 -13.81 -8.53 25.22
CA ALA A 56 -14.63 -8.28 26.41
C ALA A 56 -15.93 -7.52 26.09
N TYR A 57 -16.05 -6.93 24.90
CA TYR A 57 -17.27 -6.28 24.42
C TYR A 57 -18.19 -7.32 23.77
N ASP A 58 -19.45 -7.39 24.19
CA ASP A 58 -20.46 -8.22 23.54
C ASP A 58 -21.03 -7.55 22.28
N PRO A 59 -20.77 -8.09 21.08
CA PRO A 59 -21.25 -7.52 19.83
C PRO A 59 -22.70 -7.90 19.50
N SER A 60 -23.41 -8.65 20.36
CA SER A 60 -24.78 -9.08 20.13
C SER A 60 -25.72 -7.89 20.03
N GLY A 61 -26.56 -7.86 18.99
CA GLY A 61 -27.52 -6.77 18.78
C GLY A 61 -26.95 -5.48 18.16
N LEU A 62 -25.65 -5.42 17.84
CA LEU A 62 -25.09 -4.27 17.12
C LEU A 62 -25.77 -4.05 15.76
N PRO A 63 -26.04 -2.81 15.37
CA PRO A 63 -26.49 -2.49 14.03
C PRO A 63 -25.41 -2.86 12.99
N PRO A 64 -25.79 -3.09 11.72
CA PRO A 64 -24.92 -3.69 10.72
C PRO A 64 -23.55 -3.01 10.56
N LEU A 65 -23.49 -1.69 10.55
CA LEU A 65 -22.23 -0.95 10.35
C LEU A 65 -21.29 -1.13 11.56
N ALA A 66 -21.81 -0.95 12.77
CA ALA A 66 -21.03 -1.15 14.01
C ALA A 66 -20.56 -2.60 14.16
N ARG A 67 -21.36 -3.57 13.73
CA ARG A 67 -20.96 -4.98 13.68
C ARG A 67 -19.80 -5.21 12.72
N LEU A 68 -19.80 -4.55 11.55
CA LEU A 68 -18.68 -4.61 10.62
C LEU A 68 -17.41 -3.95 11.19
N ASP A 69 -17.53 -2.84 11.94
CA ASP A 69 -16.39 -2.22 12.63
C ASP A 69 -15.76 -3.19 13.64
N HIS A 70 -16.61 -3.79 14.49
CA HIS A 70 -16.15 -4.77 15.47
C HIS A 70 -15.44 -5.95 14.81
N ASP A 71 -16.10 -6.61 13.85
CA ASP A 71 -15.59 -7.86 13.25
C ASP A 71 -14.33 -7.61 12.42
N ALA A 72 -14.25 -6.51 11.67
CA ALA A 72 -13.08 -6.17 10.88
C ALA A 72 -11.86 -5.83 11.77
N VAL A 73 -12.06 -5.03 12.83
CA VAL A 73 -10.98 -4.71 13.77
C VAL A 73 -10.54 -5.95 14.55
N ARG A 74 -11.47 -6.83 14.94
CA ARG A 74 -11.16 -8.10 15.60
C ARG A 74 -10.26 -8.98 14.72
N LEU A 75 -10.61 -9.19 13.45
CA LEU A 75 -9.80 -9.98 12.51
C LEU A 75 -8.39 -9.39 12.31
N ALA A 76 -8.28 -8.07 12.21
CA ALA A 76 -6.99 -7.40 12.11
C ALA A 76 -6.14 -7.62 13.36
N LEU A 77 -6.71 -7.43 14.56
CA LEU A 77 -6.01 -7.63 15.83
C LEU A 77 -5.64 -9.09 16.08
N GLU A 78 -6.46 -10.06 15.66
CA GLU A 78 -6.12 -11.49 15.73
C GLU A 78 -4.87 -11.81 14.89
N THR A 79 -4.80 -11.25 13.69
CA THR A 79 -3.63 -11.43 12.82
C THR A 79 -2.39 -10.74 13.38
N GLU A 80 -2.55 -9.51 13.88
CA GLU A 80 -1.46 -8.75 14.49
C GLU A 80 -0.92 -9.45 15.75
N ALA A 81 -1.80 -9.94 16.62
CA ALA A 81 -1.41 -10.68 17.83
C ALA A 81 -0.69 -11.99 17.49
N GLU A 82 -1.12 -12.70 16.44
CA GLU A 82 -0.45 -13.91 15.98
C GLU A 82 0.94 -13.61 15.42
N LEU A 83 1.09 -12.54 14.60
CA LEU A 83 2.38 -12.07 14.11
C LEU A 83 3.33 -11.73 15.28
N GLN A 84 2.90 -10.90 16.24
CA GLN A 84 3.72 -10.51 17.39
C GLN A 84 4.15 -11.73 18.24
N ARG A 85 3.24 -12.68 18.45
CA ARG A 85 3.52 -13.89 19.23
C ARG A 85 4.50 -14.82 18.54
N ARG A 86 4.37 -15.05 17.23
CA ARG A 86 5.20 -16.01 16.48
C ARG A 86 6.50 -15.39 15.99
N PHE A 87 6.50 -14.11 15.73
CA PHE A 87 7.60 -13.35 15.13
C PHE A 87 7.87 -12.07 15.95
N PRO A 88 8.42 -12.20 17.18
CA PRO A 88 8.61 -11.09 18.11
C PRO A 88 9.88 -10.28 17.78
N PHE A 89 9.98 -9.78 16.55
CA PHE A 89 11.12 -9.01 16.04
C PHE A 89 10.66 -7.88 15.10
N GLY A 90 11.62 -7.06 14.69
CA GLY A 90 11.42 -5.98 13.71
C GLY A 90 10.75 -4.74 14.30
N ALA A 91 10.25 -3.88 13.42
CA ALA A 91 9.58 -2.64 13.81
C ALA A 91 8.10 -2.82 14.18
N GLY A 92 7.58 -4.03 14.03
CA GLY A 92 6.20 -4.39 14.29
C GLY A 92 5.65 -5.40 13.28
N PRO A 93 4.36 -5.72 13.37
CA PRO A 93 3.73 -6.69 12.48
C PRO A 93 3.91 -6.34 11.01
N GLY A 94 4.47 -7.28 10.23
CA GLY A 94 4.73 -7.11 8.79
C GLY A 94 5.98 -6.29 8.45
N ALA A 95 6.72 -5.76 9.43
CA ALA A 95 7.96 -5.01 9.23
C ALA A 95 9.15 -5.74 9.88
N PRO A 96 9.85 -6.64 9.18
CA PRO A 96 10.82 -7.55 9.78
C PRO A 96 12.10 -6.86 10.27
N TYR A 97 12.37 -5.64 9.84
CA TYR A 97 13.59 -4.91 10.20
C TYR A 97 13.25 -3.56 10.84
N VAL A 98 13.90 -3.26 11.97
CA VAL A 98 13.68 -2.01 12.73
C VAL A 98 14.22 -0.81 11.98
N VAL A 99 15.40 -0.97 11.35
CA VAL A 99 16.11 0.11 10.66
C VAL A 99 16.44 -0.32 9.24
N THR A 100 16.04 0.53 8.29
CA THR A 100 16.24 0.32 6.85
C THR A 100 16.49 1.67 6.18
N PRO A 101 16.79 1.73 4.88
CA PRO A 101 16.87 3.02 4.17
C PRO A 101 15.61 3.90 4.25
N ARG A 102 14.46 3.33 4.68
CA ARG A 102 13.16 4.01 4.73
C ARG A 102 12.44 3.89 6.08
N ALA A 103 13.05 3.27 7.06
CA ALA A 103 12.49 3.09 8.40
C ALA A 103 13.54 3.33 9.47
N GLY A 104 13.09 3.78 10.64
CA GLY A 104 13.93 4.05 11.81
C GLY A 104 13.87 5.51 12.24
N ALA A 105 14.22 5.74 13.49
CA ALA A 105 14.23 7.08 14.09
C ALA A 105 15.22 8.03 13.40
N TRP A 106 16.31 7.49 12.85
CA TRP A 106 17.35 8.22 12.14
C TRP A 106 16.82 9.11 10.99
N LEU A 107 15.67 8.78 10.40
CA LEU A 107 15.03 9.58 9.36
C LEU A 107 14.63 10.97 9.84
N LYS A 108 14.45 11.17 11.15
CA LYS A 108 14.12 12.46 11.77
C LYS A 108 15.36 13.31 12.13
N ALA A 109 16.56 12.84 11.85
CA ALA A 109 17.79 13.54 12.23
C ALA A 109 18.00 14.89 11.52
N GLU A 110 17.25 15.19 10.46
CA GLU A 110 17.24 16.49 9.78
C GLU A 110 16.00 17.34 10.12
N ASP A 111 15.11 16.87 10.98
CA ASP A 111 13.96 17.66 11.43
C ASP A 111 14.46 18.76 12.41
N PRO A 112 14.38 20.04 12.05
CA PRO A 112 14.85 21.13 12.93
C PRO A 112 14.04 21.27 14.22
N LYS A 113 12.91 20.57 14.32
CA LYS A 113 12.04 20.55 15.52
C LYS A 113 12.27 19.32 16.39
N ALA A 114 13.15 18.40 15.98
CA ALA A 114 13.41 17.19 16.76
C ALA A 114 14.11 17.53 18.08
N ASP A 115 13.65 16.93 19.17
CA ASP A 115 14.42 16.84 20.41
C ASP A 115 15.57 15.85 20.17
N LEU A 116 16.80 16.39 20.08
CA LEU A 116 17.98 15.63 19.69
C LEU A 116 18.34 14.56 20.71
N SER A 117 18.17 14.82 22.01
CA SER A 117 18.47 13.85 23.06
C SER A 117 17.47 12.69 23.06
N ALA A 118 16.17 12.99 22.96
CA ALA A 118 15.13 11.97 22.82
C ALA A 118 15.31 11.17 21.53
N LEU A 119 15.72 11.80 20.44
CA LEU A 119 15.99 11.15 19.17
C LEU A 119 17.20 10.20 19.26
N ALA A 120 18.31 10.67 19.87
CA ALA A 120 19.51 9.86 20.09
C ALA A 120 19.19 8.64 20.97
N ALA A 121 18.44 8.82 22.06
CA ALA A 121 17.99 7.74 22.92
C ALA A 121 17.15 6.69 22.14
N ARG A 122 16.26 7.14 21.26
CA ARG A 122 15.45 6.24 20.41
C ARG A 122 16.30 5.49 19.40
N ILE A 123 17.28 6.13 18.75
CA ILE A 123 18.22 5.48 17.84
C ILE A 123 19.03 4.40 18.58
N MET A 124 19.45 4.67 19.82
CA MET A 124 20.15 3.69 20.65
C MET A 124 19.25 2.49 21.04
N ALA A 125 17.98 2.73 21.34
CA ALA A 125 17.01 1.66 21.59
C ALA A 125 16.79 0.79 20.34
N GLU A 126 16.63 1.40 19.15
CA GLU A 126 16.56 0.67 17.88
C GLU A 126 17.84 -0.11 17.59
N THR A 127 19.01 0.40 17.99
CA THR A 127 20.30 -0.30 17.86
C THR A 127 20.35 -1.54 18.75
N ALA A 128 19.82 -1.47 19.96
CA ALA A 128 19.70 -2.63 20.85
C ALA A 128 18.73 -3.68 20.25
N GLN A 129 17.61 -3.23 19.66
CA GLN A 129 16.67 -4.11 19.00
C GLN A 129 17.28 -4.82 17.77
N ILE A 130 18.09 -4.13 16.95
CA ILE A 130 18.82 -4.75 15.83
C ILE A 130 19.68 -5.92 16.31
N ARG A 131 20.39 -5.75 17.43
CA ARG A 131 21.22 -6.83 18.00
C ARG A 131 20.38 -7.99 18.51
N HIS A 132 19.30 -7.69 19.22
CA HIS A 132 18.34 -8.72 19.67
C HIS A 132 17.75 -9.50 18.49
N ASP A 133 17.31 -8.84 17.43
CA ASP A 133 16.75 -9.49 16.25
C ASP A 133 17.81 -10.37 15.54
N ALA A 134 19.07 -9.93 15.52
CA ALA A 134 20.18 -10.71 14.97
C ALA A 134 20.45 -12.01 15.76
N ASP A 135 20.21 -12.03 17.07
CA ASP A 135 20.27 -13.25 17.90
C ASP A 135 19.14 -14.22 17.52
N LEU A 136 17.99 -13.71 17.12
CA LEU A 136 16.88 -14.47 16.53
C LEU A 136 17.09 -14.86 15.05
N ARG A 137 18.27 -14.58 14.50
CA ARG A 137 18.61 -14.80 13.07
C ARG A 137 17.81 -13.93 12.09
N VAL A 138 17.28 -12.81 12.55
CA VAL A 138 16.60 -11.83 11.71
C VAL A 138 17.58 -10.72 11.38
N ILE A 139 18.22 -10.83 10.23
CA ILE A 139 19.26 -9.91 9.75
C ILE A 139 18.82 -9.35 8.42
N PRO A 140 18.84 -8.01 8.21
CA PRO A 140 18.57 -7.42 6.91
C PRO A 140 19.54 -7.95 5.85
N PRO A 141 19.11 -8.14 4.59
CA PRO A 141 20.02 -8.56 3.53
C PRO A 141 21.11 -7.51 3.27
N VAL A 142 22.24 -7.95 2.72
CA VAL A 142 23.42 -7.10 2.43
C VAL A 142 23.03 -5.81 1.70
N LEU A 143 22.14 -5.91 0.70
CA LEU A 143 21.63 -4.76 -0.06
C LEU A 143 21.06 -3.65 0.85
N LEU A 144 20.29 -4.02 1.87
CA LEU A 144 19.68 -3.07 2.81
C LEU A 144 20.70 -2.56 3.83
N ILE A 145 21.58 -3.43 4.33
CA ILE A 145 22.64 -3.04 5.26
C ILE A 145 23.53 -1.97 4.61
N ASP A 146 24.08 -2.25 3.43
CA ASP A 146 25.02 -1.34 2.76
C ASP A 146 24.41 0.05 2.54
N LYS A 147 23.16 0.10 2.06
CA LYS A 147 22.45 1.36 1.85
C LYS A 147 22.11 2.10 3.14
N THR A 148 21.71 1.37 4.18
CA THR A 148 21.36 1.97 5.47
C THR A 148 22.61 2.54 6.14
N VAL A 149 23.71 1.77 6.16
CA VAL A 149 25.00 2.22 6.72
C VAL A 149 25.51 3.47 6.00
N ALA A 150 25.47 3.48 4.66
CA ALA A 150 25.88 4.66 3.90
C ALA A 150 25.02 5.91 4.25
N ALA A 151 23.70 5.73 4.37
CA ALA A 151 22.79 6.81 4.74
C ALA A 151 23.02 7.32 6.19
N LEU A 152 23.18 6.40 7.15
CA LEU A 152 23.48 6.74 8.55
C LEU A 152 24.82 7.49 8.67
N SER A 153 25.86 7.03 7.96
CA SER A 153 27.20 7.66 7.98
C SER A 153 27.15 9.08 7.39
N ALA A 154 26.46 9.24 6.25
CA ALA A 154 26.29 10.57 5.65
C ALA A 154 25.50 11.54 6.57
N ARG A 155 24.54 11.00 7.34
CA ARG A 155 23.77 11.76 8.31
C ARG A 155 24.59 12.13 9.54
N ALA A 156 25.37 11.18 10.06
CA ALA A 156 26.25 11.38 11.20
C ALA A 156 27.31 12.47 10.94
N ALA A 157 27.82 12.58 9.71
CA ALA A 157 28.78 13.60 9.33
C ALA A 157 28.27 15.04 9.43
N LYS A 158 26.93 15.23 9.47
CA LYS A 158 26.27 16.56 9.50
C LYS A 158 25.55 16.83 10.82
N ALA A 159 25.42 15.84 11.68
CA ALA A 159 24.64 15.93 12.91
C ALA A 159 25.49 16.49 14.07
N PRO A 160 24.84 17.12 15.09
CA PRO A 160 25.50 17.43 16.36
C PRO A 160 26.07 16.17 17.01
N GLU A 161 27.16 16.31 17.83
CA GLU A 161 27.97 15.18 18.29
C GLU A 161 27.21 14.09 19.04
N GLU A 162 26.24 14.46 19.89
CA GLU A 162 25.38 13.49 20.60
C GLU A 162 24.62 12.60 19.63
N LEU A 163 23.95 13.20 18.66
CA LEU A 163 23.19 12.50 17.64
C LEU A 163 24.12 11.74 16.67
N ALA A 164 25.23 12.35 16.27
CA ALA A 164 26.25 11.73 15.43
C ALA A 164 26.81 10.44 16.05
N THR A 165 27.04 10.46 17.35
CA THR A 165 27.50 9.27 18.09
C THR A 165 26.46 8.15 18.06
N ALA A 166 25.18 8.44 18.27
CA ALA A 166 24.11 7.43 18.18
C ALA A 166 23.99 6.86 16.76
N LEU A 167 24.07 7.70 15.73
CA LEU A 167 24.02 7.30 14.31
C LEU A 167 25.23 6.41 13.93
N ARG A 168 26.44 6.76 14.36
CA ARG A 168 27.65 5.94 14.13
C ARG A 168 27.53 4.57 14.77
N ARG A 169 27.08 4.50 16.03
CA ARG A 169 26.87 3.20 16.73
C ARG A 169 25.81 2.34 16.05
N GLN A 170 24.76 2.94 15.49
CA GLN A 170 23.74 2.20 14.72
C GLN A 170 24.30 1.70 13.39
N ALA A 171 25.10 2.50 12.69
CA ALA A 171 25.79 2.10 11.47
C ALA A 171 26.79 0.95 11.72
N GLU A 172 27.58 1.05 12.81
CA GLU A 172 28.50 0.01 13.24
C GLU A 172 27.78 -1.30 13.54
N ALA A 173 26.69 -1.26 14.33
CA ALA A 173 25.90 -2.45 14.65
C ALA A 173 25.35 -3.15 13.40
N LEU A 174 24.94 -2.41 12.38
CA LEU A 174 24.53 -2.99 11.09
C LEU A 174 25.72 -3.53 10.30
N SER A 175 26.85 -2.83 10.29
CA SER A 175 28.07 -3.26 9.60
C SER A 175 28.62 -4.59 10.17
N ASP A 176 28.58 -4.77 11.48
CA ASP A 176 28.99 -6.00 12.16
C ASP A 176 28.13 -7.21 11.77
N LEU A 177 26.89 -6.98 11.35
CA LEU A 177 25.99 -8.04 10.90
C LEU A 177 26.20 -8.42 9.42
N ARG A 178 26.85 -7.58 8.63
CA ARG A 178 27.04 -7.79 7.19
C ARG A 178 27.64 -9.15 6.81
N PRO A 179 28.67 -9.70 7.51
CA PRO A 179 29.21 -11.02 7.18
C PRO A 179 28.23 -12.18 7.40
N ARG A 180 27.19 -11.97 8.22
CA ARG A 180 26.13 -12.96 8.51
C ARG A 180 24.87 -12.75 7.65
N ALA A 181 24.80 -11.64 6.93
CA ALA A 181 23.64 -11.24 6.13
C ALA A 181 23.54 -12.04 4.83
N SER A 182 22.30 -12.28 4.39
CA SER A 182 22.04 -12.89 3.09
C SER A 182 22.40 -11.94 1.94
N ILE A 183 23.04 -12.48 0.90
CA ILE A 183 23.21 -11.76 -0.38
C ILE A 183 21.90 -11.71 -1.18
N HIS A 184 20.96 -12.64 -0.93
CA HIS A 184 19.64 -12.62 -1.52
C HIS A 184 18.75 -11.60 -0.80
N PRO A 185 17.98 -10.78 -1.53
CA PRO A 185 17.16 -9.71 -0.92
C PRO A 185 15.92 -10.21 -0.16
N GLY A 186 15.55 -11.47 -0.31
CA GLY A 186 14.41 -12.07 0.39
C GLY A 186 14.68 -12.40 1.85
N LEU A 187 13.62 -12.79 2.57
CA LEU A 187 13.70 -13.24 3.97
C LEU A 187 14.57 -14.50 4.11
N SER A 188 15.46 -14.51 5.09
CA SER A 188 16.42 -15.61 5.33
C SER A 188 16.23 -16.34 6.67
N PHE A 189 15.29 -15.89 7.53
CA PHE A 189 15.04 -16.52 8.83
C PHE A 189 14.12 -17.75 8.71
N LYS A 190 14.07 -18.54 9.77
CA LYS A 190 13.23 -19.75 9.87
C LYS A 190 11.75 -19.39 9.80
N ASP A 191 10.94 -20.29 9.23
CA ASP A 191 9.48 -20.15 9.10
C ASP A 191 9.02 -18.91 8.29
N ARG A 192 9.85 -18.39 7.39
CA ARG A 192 9.55 -17.25 6.52
C ARG A 192 8.26 -17.44 5.70
N ASP A 193 7.97 -18.67 5.25
CA ASP A 193 6.74 -18.96 4.49
C ASP A 193 5.49 -18.67 5.37
N ALA A 194 5.54 -19.07 6.65
CA ALA A 194 4.47 -18.77 7.60
C ALA A 194 4.39 -17.27 7.95
N TYR A 195 5.52 -16.58 8.01
CA TYR A 195 5.56 -15.13 8.18
C TYR A 195 4.88 -14.43 7.00
N VAL A 196 5.25 -14.78 5.76
CA VAL A 196 4.64 -14.23 4.54
C VAL A 196 3.14 -14.51 4.50
N ALA A 197 2.70 -15.73 4.87
CA ALA A 197 1.27 -16.06 4.94
C ALA A 197 0.50 -15.16 5.91
N LEU A 198 1.06 -14.87 7.09
CA LEU A 198 0.44 -13.97 8.07
C LEU A 198 0.46 -12.51 7.62
N VAL A 199 1.54 -12.07 6.96
CA VAL A 199 1.57 -10.72 6.39
C VAL A 199 0.54 -10.58 5.28
N LEU A 200 0.38 -11.57 4.40
CA LEU A 200 -0.68 -11.54 3.39
C LEU A 200 -2.07 -11.52 4.03
N ARG A 201 -2.28 -12.28 5.12
CA ARG A 201 -3.52 -12.22 5.89
C ARG A 201 -3.74 -10.83 6.50
N GLN A 202 -2.70 -10.16 6.99
CA GLN A 202 -2.79 -8.78 7.46
C GLN A 202 -3.18 -7.82 6.34
N GLN A 203 -2.60 -7.99 5.14
CA GLN A 203 -2.90 -7.14 3.99
C GLN A 203 -4.34 -7.29 3.47
N LEU A 204 -4.92 -8.49 3.56
CA LEU A 204 -6.18 -8.85 2.89
C LEU A 204 -7.34 -9.13 3.85
N GLY A 205 -7.05 -9.35 5.14
CA GLY A 205 -8.07 -9.83 6.10
C GLY A 205 -8.62 -11.22 5.75
N GLU A 206 -7.84 -12.01 5.00
CA GLU A 206 -8.19 -13.33 4.50
C GLU A 206 -6.94 -14.22 4.48
N THR A 207 -7.11 -15.51 4.78
CA THR A 207 -6.02 -16.49 4.71
C THR A 207 -5.80 -16.93 3.27
N ILE A 208 -4.59 -16.66 2.75
CA ILE A 208 -4.17 -17.05 1.40
C ILE A 208 -2.92 -17.93 1.51
N ASP A 209 -2.89 -19.05 0.76
CA ASP A 209 -1.65 -19.80 0.56
C ASP A 209 -0.69 -19.00 -0.33
N PRO A 210 0.51 -18.62 0.17
CA PRO A 210 1.45 -17.81 -0.60
C PRO A 210 1.91 -18.48 -1.90
N ARG A 211 2.00 -19.81 -1.92
CA ARG A 211 2.37 -20.55 -3.15
C ARG A 211 1.25 -20.58 -4.18
N ALA A 212 0.00 -20.65 -3.75
CA ALA A 212 -1.15 -20.49 -4.64
C ALA A 212 -1.22 -19.06 -5.19
N ALA A 213 -0.93 -18.05 -4.35
CA ALA A 213 -0.80 -16.64 -4.77
C ALA A 213 0.27 -16.47 -5.87
N LEU A 214 1.44 -17.09 -5.70
CA LEU A 214 2.51 -17.08 -6.71
C LEU A 214 2.07 -17.74 -8.03
N ARG A 215 1.33 -18.85 -7.98
CA ARG A 215 0.77 -19.47 -9.20
C ARG A 215 -0.24 -18.56 -9.91
N ARG A 216 -1.11 -17.89 -9.15
CA ARG A 216 -2.11 -16.94 -9.69
C ARG A 216 -1.43 -15.75 -10.35
N SER A 217 -0.38 -15.19 -9.73
CA SER A 217 0.37 -14.07 -10.31
C SER A 217 1.05 -14.45 -11.63
N ARG A 218 1.61 -15.66 -11.70
CA ARG A 218 2.22 -16.18 -12.92
C ARG A 218 1.20 -16.31 -14.06
N ALA A 219 0.03 -16.88 -13.78
CA ALA A 219 -1.03 -17.01 -14.76
C ALA A 219 -1.53 -15.65 -15.28
N ALA A 220 -1.71 -14.67 -14.39
CA ALA A 220 -2.08 -13.30 -14.76
C ALA A 220 -1.00 -12.64 -15.63
N GLY A 221 0.27 -12.77 -15.25
CA GLY A 221 1.40 -12.23 -16.02
C GLY A 221 1.49 -12.85 -17.42
N GLN A 222 1.33 -14.15 -17.55
CA GLN A 222 1.34 -14.84 -18.87
C GLN A 222 0.21 -14.35 -19.79
N ALA A 223 -1.00 -14.19 -19.26
CA ALA A 223 -2.15 -13.68 -20.02
C ALA A 223 -1.90 -12.24 -20.51
N LEU A 224 -1.35 -11.37 -19.66
CA LEU A 224 -1.02 -9.99 -20.00
C LEU A 224 0.14 -9.92 -21.01
N THR A 225 1.18 -10.74 -20.85
CA THR A 225 2.30 -10.83 -21.80
C THR A 225 1.82 -11.25 -23.19
N ALA A 226 0.93 -12.25 -23.26
CA ALA A 226 0.34 -12.67 -24.54
C ALA A 226 -0.53 -11.57 -25.18
N ARG A 227 -1.23 -10.75 -24.37
CA ARG A 227 -1.98 -9.58 -24.86
C ARG A 227 -1.04 -8.49 -25.38
N ALA A 228 0.02 -8.17 -24.62
CA ALA A 228 1.04 -7.21 -25.04
C ALA A 228 1.73 -7.64 -26.37
N ASP A 229 2.04 -8.94 -26.50
CA ASP A 229 2.64 -9.49 -27.72
C ASP A 229 1.77 -9.22 -28.98
N ARG A 230 0.45 -9.46 -28.87
CA ARG A 230 -0.49 -9.17 -29.97
C ARG A 230 -0.52 -7.69 -30.32
N LEU A 231 -0.62 -6.82 -29.31
CA LEU A 231 -0.67 -5.38 -29.50
C LEU A 231 0.63 -4.83 -30.13
N LEU A 232 1.78 -5.30 -29.67
CA LEU A 232 3.08 -4.91 -30.20
C LEU A 232 3.25 -5.36 -31.66
N LYS A 233 2.82 -6.58 -32.00
CA LYS A 233 2.81 -7.07 -33.38
C LYS A 233 1.93 -6.22 -34.30
N ALA A 234 0.78 -5.79 -33.81
CA ALA A 234 -0.10 -4.86 -34.55
C ALA A 234 0.55 -3.48 -34.79
N GLN A 235 1.53 -3.08 -33.97
CA GLN A 235 2.35 -1.88 -34.17
C GLN A 235 3.60 -2.12 -35.06
N GLY A 236 3.73 -3.30 -35.67
CA GLY A 236 4.88 -3.68 -36.48
C GLY A 236 6.12 -4.15 -35.71
N LEU A 237 6.02 -4.25 -34.40
CA LEU A 237 7.11 -4.71 -33.54
C LEU A 237 7.03 -6.23 -33.37
N THR A 238 7.70 -6.99 -34.24
CA THR A 238 7.57 -8.46 -34.30
C THR A 238 8.80 -9.21 -33.78
N GLN A 239 9.96 -8.54 -33.61
CA GLN A 239 11.22 -9.17 -33.22
C GLN A 239 11.56 -8.88 -31.76
N GLY A 240 12.15 -9.86 -31.07
CA GLY A 240 12.57 -9.76 -29.67
C GLY A 240 11.47 -10.08 -28.67
N GLY A 241 11.83 -10.07 -27.38
CA GLY A 241 10.92 -10.30 -26.25
C GLY A 241 9.91 -9.16 -26.06
N VAL A 242 8.85 -9.42 -25.31
CA VAL A 242 7.80 -8.40 -25.04
C VAL A 242 8.42 -7.17 -24.35
N GLY A 243 9.27 -7.36 -23.35
CA GLY A 243 9.93 -6.26 -22.64
C GLY A 243 10.83 -5.42 -23.55
N GLU A 244 11.57 -6.06 -24.47
CA GLU A 244 12.42 -5.33 -25.43
C GLU A 244 11.57 -4.46 -26.37
N ARG A 245 10.47 -4.99 -26.87
CA ARG A 245 9.54 -4.26 -27.76
C ARG A 245 8.79 -3.15 -27.04
N LEU A 246 8.39 -3.38 -25.76
CA LEU A 246 7.83 -2.33 -24.91
C LEU A 246 8.83 -1.19 -24.71
N ARG A 247 10.09 -1.52 -24.44
CA ARG A 247 11.18 -0.53 -24.35
C ARG A 247 11.35 0.26 -25.64
N ALA A 248 11.33 -0.41 -26.79
CA ALA A 248 11.50 0.23 -28.08
C ALA A 248 10.37 1.25 -28.35
N ILE A 249 9.10 0.87 -28.17
CA ILE A 249 7.97 1.77 -28.41
C ILE A 249 7.87 2.89 -27.37
N ALA A 250 8.27 2.63 -26.11
CA ALA A 250 8.27 3.64 -25.06
C ALA A 250 9.30 4.75 -25.26
N ARG A 251 10.35 4.47 -26.02
CA ARG A 251 11.42 5.42 -26.36
C ARG A 251 11.23 6.10 -27.73
N ASP A 252 10.19 5.74 -28.47
CA ASP A 252 9.90 6.33 -29.76
C ASP A 252 9.51 7.81 -29.61
N PRO A 253 10.29 8.75 -30.21
CA PRO A 253 10.05 10.20 -30.05
C PRO A 253 8.64 10.66 -30.45
N ARG A 254 7.98 9.93 -31.35
CA ARG A 254 6.61 10.24 -31.81
C ARG A 254 5.60 10.24 -30.68
N TRP A 255 5.86 9.47 -29.61
CA TRP A 255 4.95 9.28 -28.49
C TRP A 255 5.36 10.02 -27.23
N LEU A 256 6.45 10.79 -27.26
CA LEU A 256 6.95 11.50 -26.12
C LEU A 256 6.50 12.96 -26.13
N TYR A 257 6.27 13.50 -24.93
CA TYR A 257 6.06 14.93 -24.75
C TYR A 257 7.39 15.68 -24.86
N SER A 258 7.34 16.98 -25.20
CA SER A 258 8.50 17.87 -25.08
C SER A 258 8.88 18.04 -23.60
N ASP A 259 10.17 18.21 -23.31
CA ASP A 259 10.68 18.42 -21.95
C ASP A 259 10.68 19.91 -21.59
N ASP A 260 9.51 20.51 -21.63
CA ASP A 260 9.22 21.89 -21.31
C ASP A 260 7.86 22.02 -20.60
N ASP A 261 7.47 23.25 -20.28
CA ASP A 261 6.19 23.53 -19.68
C ASP A 261 5.02 23.13 -20.60
N ALA A 262 5.13 23.37 -21.89
CA ALA A 262 4.08 23.04 -22.86
C ALA A 262 3.84 21.51 -22.93
N GLY A 263 4.91 20.71 -22.90
CA GLY A 263 4.79 19.26 -22.84
C GLY A 263 4.13 18.75 -21.56
N ARG A 264 4.44 19.35 -20.41
CA ARG A 264 3.81 19.01 -19.12
C ARG A 264 2.35 19.41 -19.09
N ASP A 265 2.01 20.60 -19.58
CA ASP A 265 0.63 21.08 -19.67
C ASP A 265 -0.19 20.20 -20.64
N ARG A 266 0.40 19.76 -21.74
CA ARG A 266 -0.21 18.82 -22.66
C ARG A 266 -0.47 17.45 -22.01
N ALA A 267 0.45 16.94 -21.22
CA ALA A 267 0.26 15.69 -20.49
C ALA A 267 -0.93 15.77 -19.52
N VAL A 268 -1.07 16.88 -18.79
CA VAL A 268 -2.22 17.10 -17.90
C VAL A 268 -3.52 17.21 -18.70
N ALA A 269 -3.51 17.89 -19.85
CA ALA A 269 -4.67 17.98 -20.73
C ALA A 269 -5.10 16.61 -21.28
N ASP A 270 -4.14 15.78 -21.71
CA ASP A 270 -4.41 14.43 -22.20
C ASP A 270 -4.96 13.53 -21.06
N MET A 271 -4.44 13.65 -19.82
CA MET A 271 -4.99 12.96 -18.65
C MET A 271 -6.43 13.40 -18.33
N ASN A 272 -6.75 14.70 -18.47
CA ASN A 272 -8.11 15.19 -18.27
C ASN A 272 -9.07 14.69 -19.38
N ALA A 273 -8.60 14.56 -20.62
CA ALA A 273 -9.39 13.94 -21.68
C ALA A 273 -9.73 12.47 -21.40
N TRP A 274 -8.82 11.71 -20.77
CA TRP A 274 -9.11 10.36 -20.27
C TRP A 274 -10.10 10.39 -19.11
N LEU A 275 -9.94 11.32 -18.19
CA LEU A 275 -10.82 11.49 -17.03
C LEU A 275 -12.25 11.85 -17.45
N ASP A 276 -12.45 12.71 -18.46
CA ASP A 276 -13.77 13.08 -18.98
C ASP A 276 -14.49 11.88 -19.60
N ARG A 277 -13.76 11.03 -20.36
CA ARG A 277 -14.31 9.78 -20.89
C ARG A 277 -14.70 8.80 -19.77
N ALA A 278 -13.88 8.68 -18.74
CA ALA A 278 -14.18 7.85 -17.58
C ALA A 278 -15.42 8.34 -16.84
N ARG A 279 -15.51 9.67 -16.61
CA ARG A 279 -16.65 10.31 -15.93
C ARG A 279 -17.97 10.01 -16.62
N ALA A 280 -18.02 10.10 -17.95
CA ALA A 280 -19.22 9.83 -18.73
C ALA A 280 -19.73 8.39 -18.54
N ARG A 281 -18.85 7.45 -18.20
CA ARG A 281 -19.18 6.01 -18.01
C ARG A 281 -19.46 5.60 -16.57
N LEU A 282 -19.17 6.46 -15.57
CA LEU A 282 -19.41 6.12 -14.17
C LEU A 282 -20.83 5.60 -13.89
N PRO A 283 -21.92 6.21 -14.47
CA PRO A 283 -23.28 5.73 -14.22
C PRO A 283 -23.55 4.30 -14.71
N GLU A 284 -22.73 3.75 -15.58
CA GLU A 284 -22.86 2.35 -16.04
C GLU A 284 -22.43 1.36 -14.94
N SER A 285 -21.46 1.77 -14.10
CA SER A 285 -20.80 0.89 -13.14
C SER A 285 -21.10 1.22 -11.66
N PHE A 286 -21.56 2.43 -11.35
CA PHE A 286 -21.75 2.91 -9.97
C PHE A 286 -23.16 3.42 -9.73
N ALA A 287 -23.74 3.06 -8.58
CA ALA A 287 -25.02 3.58 -8.12
C ALA A 287 -24.85 4.95 -7.44
N THR A 288 -23.76 5.13 -6.69
CA THR A 288 -23.42 6.38 -5.97
C THR A 288 -22.17 6.99 -6.59
N ILE A 289 -22.24 8.26 -6.97
CA ILE A 289 -21.13 9.04 -7.52
C ILE A 289 -20.97 10.28 -6.63
N PRO A 290 -19.93 10.36 -5.78
CA PRO A 290 -19.71 11.53 -4.93
C PRO A 290 -19.48 12.80 -5.76
N ALA A 291 -19.93 13.96 -5.26
CA ALA A 291 -19.76 15.24 -5.96
C ALA A 291 -18.27 15.57 -6.21
N SER A 292 -17.38 15.24 -5.25
CA SER A 292 -15.94 15.40 -5.43
C SER A 292 -15.36 14.52 -6.53
N ALA A 293 -15.91 13.31 -6.75
CA ALA A 293 -15.55 12.44 -7.86
C ALA A 293 -16.10 12.96 -9.19
N ALA A 294 -17.38 13.37 -9.23
CA ALA A 294 -18.01 13.93 -10.43
C ALA A 294 -17.26 15.14 -10.96
N GLY A 295 -16.71 15.97 -10.09
CA GLY A 295 -15.92 17.15 -10.43
C GLY A 295 -14.40 16.93 -10.50
N ALA A 296 -13.92 15.70 -10.37
CA ALA A 296 -12.47 15.40 -10.30
C ALA A 296 -11.67 15.95 -11.49
N VAL A 297 -10.41 16.35 -11.25
CA VAL A 297 -9.55 16.96 -12.27
C VAL A 297 -8.07 16.62 -12.04
N ASN A 298 -7.29 16.45 -13.11
CA ASN A 298 -5.84 16.43 -13.05
C ASN A 298 -5.31 17.87 -13.11
N ARG A 299 -4.35 18.20 -12.27
CA ARG A 299 -3.73 19.53 -12.20
C ARG A 299 -2.22 19.41 -12.24
N ARG A 300 -1.55 20.39 -12.82
CA ARG A 300 -0.11 20.49 -12.68
C ARG A 300 0.27 20.84 -11.23
N MET A 301 1.34 20.28 -10.74
CA MET A 301 1.94 20.67 -9.45
C MET A 301 2.33 22.16 -9.46
N SER A 302 2.41 22.75 -8.28
CA SER A 302 3.03 24.06 -8.14
C SER A 302 4.51 23.98 -8.54
N ARG A 303 5.06 25.11 -9.03
CA ARG A 303 6.50 25.17 -9.35
C ARG A 303 7.38 24.88 -8.13
N ALA A 304 6.93 25.22 -6.93
CA ALA A 304 7.61 24.91 -5.69
C ALA A 304 7.64 23.39 -5.41
N ASP A 305 6.52 22.68 -5.60
CA ASP A 305 6.46 21.24 -5.46
C ASP A 305 7.31 20.51 -6.52
N GLU A 306 7.26 20.98 -7.77
CA GLU A 306 8.11 20.43 -8.85
C GLU A 306 9.60 20.62 -8.53
N ALA A 307 10.01 21.81 -8.09
CA ALA A 307 11.38 22.12 -7.71
C ALA A 307 11.86 21.32 -6.49
N ALA A 308 10.95 21.05 -5.52
CA ALA A 308 11.22 20.21 -4.37
C ALA A 308 11.26 18.71 -4.73
N GLY A 309 11.00 18.33 -5.98
CA GLY A 309 10.99 16.96 -6.43
C GLY A 309 9.86 16.11 -5.82
N ARG A 310 8.73 16.75 -5.47
CA ARG A 310 7.58 16.07 -4.88
C ARG A 310 7.05 14.98 -5.80
N GLN A 311 6.67 13.86 -5.21
CA GLN A 311 5.99 12.78 -5.94
C GLN A 311 4.52 13.14 -6.22
N GLY A 312 3.90 12.42 -7.17
CA GLY A 312 2.47 12.58 -7.44
C GLY A 312 1.61 12.40 -6.20
N TYR A 313 0.60 13.26 -6.04
CA TYR A 313 -0.29 13.22 -4.89
C TYR A 313 -1.74 13.57 -5.27
N ARG A 314 -2.66 13.23 -4.38
CA ARG A 314 -4.10 13.50 -4.51
C ARG A 314 -4.55 14.49 -3.43
N ASP A 315 -5.48 15.36 -3.81
CA ASP A 315 -6.34 16.11 -2.91
C ASP A 315 -7.75 15.51 -2.99
N VAL A 316 -8.22 14.98 -1.85
CA VAL A 316 -9.50 14.27 -1.76
C VAL A 316 -10.38 14.97 -0.71
N PRO A 317 -11.04 16.07 -1.08
CA PRO A 317 -11.84 16.82 -0.14
C PRO A 317 -13.12 16.07 0.25
N THR A 318 -13.52 16.20 1.52
CA THR A 318 -14.75 15.60 2.08
C THR A 318 -15.95 16.53 2.04
N ASP A 319 -15.74 17.82 1.70
CA ASP A 319 -16.76 18.87 1.65
C ASP A 319 -17.48 19.00 0.28
N GLY A 320 -17.27 18.03 -0.60
CA GLY A 320 -17.87 18.02 -1.94
C GLY A 320 -17.14 18.87 -2.98
N ARG A 321 -16.02 19.53 -2.62
CA ARG A 321 -15.16 20.18 -3.62
C ARG A 321 -14.60 19.14 -4.60
N PRO A 322 -14.26 19.51 -5.85
CA PRO A 322 -13.64 18.61 -6.80
C PRO A 322 -12.35 17.99 -6.26
N GLY A 323 -12.24 16.67 -6.36
CA GLY A 323 -10.98 15.97 -6.10
C GLY A 323 -9.94 16.31 -7.15
N SER A 324 -8.67 16.30 -6.79
CA SER A 324 -7.57 16.60 -7.72
C SER A 324 -6.44 15.61 -7.61
N TYR A 325 -5.85 15.27 -8.77
CA TYR A 325 -4.59 14.55 -8.82
C TYR A 325 -3.50 15.43 -9.44
N TYR A 326 -2.33 15.43 -8.83
CA TYR A 326 -1.15 16.18 -9.23
C TYR A 326 -0.06 15.20 -9.67
N PRO A 327 0.07 14.90 -10.98
CA PRO A 327 1.05 13.95 -11.47
C PRO A 327 2.49 14.46 -11.30
N ASP A 328 3.41 13.54 -10.98
CA ASP A 328 4.84 13.81 -11.07
C ASP A 328 5.27 13.78 -12.55
N LEU A 329 5.60 14.93 -13.10
CA LEU A 329 5.99 15.11 -14.51
C LEU A 329 7.46 15.51 -14.68
N LYS A 330 8.31 15.37 -13.64
CA LYS A 330 9.74 15.77 -13.73
C LYS A 330 10.52 15.00 -14.78
N ALA A 331 10.22 13.71 -14.99
CA ALA A 331 10.83 12.89 -16.05
C ALA A 331 9.84 12.65 -17.20
N ILE A 332 9.29 13.74 -17.77
CA ILE A 332 8.21 13.67 -18.76
C ILE A 332 8.59 12.87 -20.01
N ARG A 333 9.89 12.85 -20.40
CA ARG A 333 10.40 12.06 -21.53
C ARG A 333 10.37 10.55 -21.28
N SER A 334 10.19 10.10 -20.06
CA SER A 334 10.01 8.69 -19.72
C SER A 334 8.52 8.28 -19.61
N ARG A 335 7.60 9.19 -19.99
CA ARG A 335 6.15 8.96 -19.96
C ARG A 335 5.57 9.05 -21.38
N PRO A 336 5.49 7.94 -22.13
CA PRO A 336 4.82 7.94 -23.40
C PRO A 336 3.35 8.37 -23.26
N ARG A 337 2.82 9.15 -24.20
CA ARG A 337 1.46 9.67 -24.16
C ARG A 337 0.42 8.58 -23.97
N TRP A 338 0.60 7.45 -24.60
CA TRP A 338 -0.28 6.30 -24.56
C TRP A 338 -0.34 5.60 -23.18
N SER A 339 0.64 5.82 -22.30
CA SER A 339 0.68 5.20 -20.97
C SER A 339 -0.16 5.95 -19.92
N LEU A 340 -0.56 7.21 -20.18
CA LEU A 340 -1.19 8.08 -19.19
C LEU A 340 -2.66 7.74 -18.91
N GLY A 341 -3.34 7.06 -19.83
CA GLY A 341 -4.75 6.68 -19.64
C GLY A 341 -4.94 5.76 -18.43
N SER A 342 -4.07 4.74 -18.27
CA SER A 342 -4.12 3.84 -17.14
C SER A 342 -3.86 4.57 -15.82
N VAL A 343 -2.89 5.49 -15.79
CA VAL A 343 -2.60 6.33 -14.60
C VAL A 343 -3.81 7.18 -14.23
N ALA A 344 -4.47 7.80 -15.23
CA ALA A 344 -5.68 8.58 -14.98
C ALA A 344 -6.77 7.70 -14.34
N HIS A 345 -7.00 6.48 -14.84
CA HIS A 345 -7.98 5.56 -14.26
C HIS A 345 -7.61 5.09 -12.85
N HIS A 346 -6.34 4.86 -12.58
CA HIS A 346 -5.84 4.46 -11.26
C HIS A 346 -5.98 5.59 -10.23
N GLU A 347 -5.46 6.75 -10.56
CA GLU A 347 -5.33 7.87 -9.62
C GLU A 347 -6.64 8.66 -9.45
N THR A 348 -7.47 8.68 -10.50
CA THR A 348 -8.70 9.48 -10.52
C THR A 348 -9.96 8.61 -10.61
N LEU A 349 -10.57 8.45 -11.79
CA LEU A 349 -11.84 7.75 -12.00
C LEU A 349 -11.68 6.50 -12.90
N PRO A 350 -12.22 5.39 -12.48
CA PRO A 350 -12.94 5.10 -11.24
C PRO A 350 -12.06 4.66 -10.06
N GLY A 351 -10.77 5.02 -10.06
CA GLY A 351 -9.79 4.68 -9.04
C GLY A 351 -9.94 5.44 -7.72
N HIS A 352 -8.83 5.98 -7.22
CA HIS A 352 -8.77 6.54 -5.86
C HIS A 352 -9.71 7.72 -5.61
N LEU A 353 -9.88 8.65 -6.57
CA LEU A 353 -10.81 9.79 -6.41
C LEU A 353 -12.29 9.39 -6.43
N MET A 354 -12.62 8.15 -6.81
CA MET A 354 -13.94 7.55 -6.62
C MET A 354 -14.06 6.82 -5.28
N GLN A 355 -13.07 5.98 -4.96
CA GLN A 355 -13.05 5.14 -3.77
C GLN A 355 -13.00 5.95 -2.48
N MET A 356 -12.02 6.86 -2.35
CA MET A 356 -11.73 7.52 -1.08
C MET A 356 -12.89 8.38 -0.54
N PRO A 357 -13.61 9.15 -1.35
CA PRO A 357 -14.79 9.87 -0.88
C PRO A 357 -15.93 8.93 -0.43
N LEU A 358 -16.14 7.80 -1.10
CA LEU A 358 -17.15 6.81 -0.71
C LEU A 358 -16.80 6.18 0.64
N GLU A 359 -15.55 5.79 0.82
CA GLU A 359 -15.07 5.26 2.09
C GLU A 359 -15.18 6.28 3.23
N ALA A 360 -14.82 7.54 2.98
CA ALA A 360 -14.97 8.63 3.96
C ALA A 360 -16.42 8.87 4.36
N ALA A 361 -17.36 8.76 3.40
CA ALA A 361 -18.79 8.93 3.64
C ALA A 361 -19.47 7.70 4.26
N SER A 362 -18.77 6.58 4.39
CA SER A 362 -19.34 5.29 4.83
C SER A 362 -19.83 5.27 6.28
N GLY A 363 -19.37 6.20 7.11
CA GLY A 363 -19.59 6.18 8.57
C GLY A 363 -18.80 5.11 9.31
N ALA A 364 -17.88 4.39 8.63
CA ALA A 364 -17.00 3.41 9.25
C ALA A 364 -16.07 4.05 10.29
N HIS A 365 -15.82 3.33 11.37
CA HIS A 365 -14.89 3.84 12.40
C HIS A 365 -13.46 4.00 11.82
N PRO A 366 -12.75 5.11 12.10
CA PRO A 366 -11.41 5.37 11.53
C PRO A 366 -10.38 4.26 11.81
N LEU A 367 -10.48 3.56 12.92
CA LEU A 367 -9.63 2.44 13.26
C LEU A 367 -9.78 1.29 12.25
N ARG A 368 -11.01 1.01 11.77
CA ARG A 368 -11.25 0.01 10.73
C ARG A 368 -10.54 0.39 9.43
N ALA A 369 -10.70 1.63 8.98
CA ALA A 369 -10.04 2.12 7.77
C ALA A 369 -8.50 1.96 7.82
N ARG A 370 -7.92 2.14 9.02
CA ARG A 370 -6.47 2.05 9.23
C ARG A 370 -5.96 0.61 9.32
N LEU A 371 -6.71 -0.32 9.91
CA LEU A 371 -6.22 -1.66 10.26
C LEU A 371 -6.73 -2.79 9.37
N ALA A 372 -7.96 -2.67 8.84
CA ALA A 372 -8.68 -3.85 8.41
C ALA A 372 -8.14 -4.49 7.12
N VAL A 373 -7.78 -3.69 6.11
CA VAL A 373 -7.33 -4.19 4.80
C VAL A 373 -6.36 -3.19 4.16
N PRO A 374 -5.09 -3.13 4.59
CA PRO A 374 -4.13 -2.16 4.06
C PRO A 374 -3.97 -2.19 2.53
N ALA A 375 -4.15 -3.37 1.92
CA ALA A 375 -3.99 -3.55 0.48
C ALA A 375 -5.20 -3.12 -0.37
N LEU A 376 -6.37 -2.85 0.24
CA LEU A 376 -7.62 -2.64 -0.52
C LEU A 376 -7.56 -1.41 -1.41
N SER A 377 -7.04 -0.29 -0.92
CA SER A 377 -7.02 0.96 -1.68
C SER A 377 -6.25 0.84 -2.99
N GLU A 378 -5.03 0.30 -2.94
CA GLU A 378 -4.24 0.03 -4.15
C GLU A 378 -4.87 -1.08 -5.00
N GLY A 379 -5.38 -2.14 -4.35
CA GLY A 379 -6.08 -3.23 -5.05
C GLY A 379 -7.31 -2.74 -5.80
N TRP A 380 -8.07 -1.80 -5.22
CA TRP A 380 -9.19 -1.14 -5.89
C TRP A 380 -8.71 -0.33 -7.10
N ALA A 381 -7.66 0.47 -6.95
CA ALA A 381 -7.15 1.29 -8.05
C ALA A 381 -6.64 0.43 -9.24
N ILE A 382 -5.98 -0.72 -8.95
CA ILE A 382 -5.60 -1.69 -9.99
C ILE A 382 -6.85 -2.32 -10.63
N TYR A 383 -7.86 -2.65 -9.82
CA TYR A 383 -9.14 -3.13 -10.32
C TYR A 383 -9.85 -2.10 -11.19
N ALA A 384 -9.77 -0.82 -10.86
CA ALA A 384 -10.33 0.28 -11.63
C ALA A 384 -9.67 0.44 -13.01
N GLU A 385 -8.36 0.19 -13.12
CA GLU A 385 -7.67 0.10 -14.42
C GLU A 385 -8.27 -1.02 -15.29
N GLN A 386 -8.46 -2.22 -14.71
CA GLN A 386 -9.08 -3.34 -15.42
C GLN A 386 -10.55 -3.08 -15.75
N LEU A 387 -11.33 -2.49 -14.84
CA LEU A 387 -12.71 -2.13 -15.08
C LEU A 387 -12.84 -1.16 -16.26
N SER A 388 -11.95 -0.17 -16.32
CA SER A 388 -11.93 0.81 -17.43
C SER A 388 -11.69 0.15 -18.78
N ASP A 389 -10.77 -0.81 -18.85
CA ASP A 389 -10.54 -1.60 -20.06
C ASP A 389 -11.79 -2.43 -20.45
N GLU A 390 -12.39 -3.12 -19.49
CA GLU A 390 -13.56 -3.96 -19.71
C GLU A 390 -14.81 -3.19 -20.17
N VAL A 391 -14.98 -1.94 -19.71
CA VAL A 391 -16.06 -1.06 -20.21
C VAL A 391 -15.68 -0.34 -21.51
N GLY A 392 -14.56 -0.69 -22.13
CA GLY A 392 -14.17 -0.23 -23.45
C GLY A 392 -13.49 1.14 -23.48
N ALA A 393 -12.83 1.58 -22.40
CA ALA A 393 -12.12 2.86 -22.40
C ALA A 393 -11.03 2.93 -23.48
N PHE A 394 -10.45 1.81 -23.88
CA PHE A 394 -9.36 1.71 -24.86
C PHE A 394 -9.80 1.10 -26.21
N ALA A 395 -11.09 0.81 -26.43
CA ALA A 395 -11.58 0.05 -27.59
C ALA A 395 -11.20 0.65 -28.96
N SER A 396 -11.04 1.97 -29.05
CA SER A 396 -10.62 2.67 -30.27
C SER A 396 -9.17 3.18 -30.23
N ASP A 397 -8.40 2.81 -29.22
CA ASP A 397 -7.03 3.27 -29.00
C ASP A 397 -6.10 2.09 -28.65
N PRO A 398 -5.58 1.38 -29.66
CA PRO A 398 -4.67 0.22 -29.42
C PRO A 398 -3.39 0.58 -28.68
N LEU A 399 -2.91 1.83 -28.76
CA LEU A 399 -1.75 2.27 -27.99
C LEU A 399 -2.13 2.57 -26.54
N GLY A 400 -3.29 3.18 -26.28
CA GLY A 400 -3.82 3.32 -24.93
C GLY A 400 -4.05 1.97 -24.27
N GLU A 401 -4.56 0.96 -25.04
CA GLU A 401 -4.66 -0.43 -24.57
C GLU A 401 -3.29 -1.02 -24.22
N LEU A 402 -2.28 -0.80 -25.04
CA LEU A 402 -0.90 -1.23 -24.74
C LEU A 402 -0.39 -0.57 -23.46
N GLY A 403 -0.69 0.71 -23.25
CA GLY A 403 -0.35 1.42 -22.03
C GLY A 403 -1.00 0.81 -20.78
N TYR A 404 -2.28 0.51 -20.87
CA TYR A 404 -2.98 -0.23 -19.81
C TYR A 404 -2.32 -1.59 -19.55
N VAL A 405 -2.06 -2.39 -20.59
CA VAL A 405 -1.44 -3.70 -20.44
C VAL A 405 -0.04 -3.59 -19.82
N GLN A 406 0.77 -2.59 -20.19
CA GLN A 406 2.08 -2.36 -19.58
C GLN A 406 1.97 -2.04 -18.07
N TRP A 407 1.00 -1.21 -17.67
CA TRP A 407 0.75 -0.94 -16.26
C TRP A 407 0.30 -2.20 -15.50
N MET A 408 -0.56 -3.02 -16.09
CA MET A 408 -0.97 -4.29 -15.47
C MET A 408 0.17 -5.30 -15.39
N LEU A 409 1.09 -5.33 -16.36
CA LEU A 409 2.33 -6.09 -16.29
C LEU A 409 3.20 -5.61 -15.13
N PHE A 410 3.33 -4.30 -14.93
CA PHE A 410 4.05 -3.74 -13.79
C PHE A 410 3.42 -4.18 -12.44
N ARG A 411 2.08 -4.08 -12.29
CA ARG A 411 1.37 -4.51 -11.08
C ARG A 411 1.60 -6.00 -10.79
N THR A 412 1.46 -6.82 -11.82
CA THR A 412 1.66 -8.27 -11.72
C THR A 412 3.13 -8.63 -11.46
N ALA A 413 4.07 -7.93 -12.09
CA ALA A 413 5.49 -8.14 -11.88
C ALA A 413 5.91 -7.84 -10.43
N ARG A 414 5.40 -6.78 -9.83
CA ARG A 414 5.66 -6.45 -8.40
C ARG A 414 5.14 -7.53 -7.46
N LEU A 415 3.91 -8.03 -7.70
CA LEU A 415 3.35 -9.14 -6.94
C LEU A 415 4.25 -10.39 -7.05
N HIS A 416 4.65 -10.74 -8.26
CA HIS A 416 5.46 -11.92 -8.52
C HIS A 416 6.88 -11.79 -7.96
N LEU A 417 7.50 -10.60 -8.11
CA LEU A 417 8.81 -10.28 -7.54
C LEU A 417 8.84 -10.46 -6.03
N ASP A 418 7.87 -9.86 -5.34
CA ASP A 418 7.78 -9.90 -3.87
C ASP A 418 7.73 -11.36 -3.36
N LEU A 419 6.83 -12.17 -3.91
CA LEU A 419 6.75 -13.58 -3.56
C LEU A 419 7.98 -14.39 -4.05
N GLY A 420 8.54 -14.05 -5.20
CA GLY A 420 9.75 -14.68 -5.74
C GLY A 420 10.96 -14.48 -4.84
N LEU A 421 11.15 -13.27 -4.32
CA LEU A 421 12.23 -12.96 -3.38
C LEU A 421 12.06 -13.73 -2.06
N HIS A 422 10.86 -13.69 -1.46
CA HIS A 422 10.67 -14.19 -0.11
C HIS A 422 10.42 -15.69 -0.02
N LEU A 423 9.80 -16.30 -1.02
CA LEU A 423 9.50 -17.74 -1.06
C LEU A 423 10.40 -18.50 -2.02
N GLY A 424 10.78 -17.89 -3.15
CA GLY A 424 11.56 -18.49 -4.22
C GLY A 424 13.07 -18.35 -4.06
N GLY A 425 13.54 -17.50 -3.13
CA GLY A 425 14.96 -17.23 -2.92
C GLY A 425 15.64 -16.57 -4.13
N TRP A 426 14.92 -15.74 -4.87
CA TRP A 426 15.47 -15.06 -6.05
C TRP A 426 16.63 -14.13 -5.66
N SER A 427 17.67 -14.11 -6.52
CA SER A 427 18.72 -13.09 -6.44
C SER A 427 18.21 -11.73 -6.94
N ALA A 428 18.97 -10.68 -6.66
CA ALA A 428 18.67 -9.34 -7.19
C ALA A 428 18.72 -9.33 -8.73
N GLU A 429 19.69 -10.02 -9.33
CA GLU A 429 19.84 -10.13 -10.78
C GLU A 429 18.64 -10.84 -11.44
N GLN A 430 18.16 -11.93 -10.82
CA GLN A 430 16.96 -12.62 -11.29
C GLN A 430 15.72 -11.70 -11.22
N GLY A 431 15.58 -10.94 -10.13
CA GLY A 431 14.51 -9.94 -10.00
C GLY A 431 14.59 -8.84 -11.06
N LEU A 432 15.77 -8.28 -11.29
CA LEU A 432 16.00 -7.24 -12.31
C LEU A 432 15.70 -7.75 -13.73
N ALA A 433 16.20 -8.95 -14.07
CA ALA A 433 15.95 -9.57 -15.37
C ALA A 433 14.45 -9.81 -15.59
N PHE A 434 13.74 -10.32 -14.57
CA PHE A 434 12.31 -10.55 -14.63
C PHE A 434 11.51 -9.25 -14.82
N LEU A 435 11.85 -8.18 -14.09
CA LEU A 435 11.19 -6.88 -14.26
C LEU A 435 11.41 -6.31 -15.68
N ALA A 436 12.63 -6.43 -16.21
CA ALA A 436 12.94 -5.97 -17.56
C ALA A 436 12.22 -6.79 -18.65
N GLU A 437 12.10 -8.11 -18.46
CA GLU A 437 11.34 -8.99 -19.35
C GLU A 437 9.85 -8.62 -19.39
N MET A 438 9.26 -8.31 -18.22
CA MET A 438 7.83 -8.01 -18.10
C MET A 438 7.47 -6.61 -18.59
N GLN A 439 8.32 -5.61 -18.41
CA GLN A 439 7.94 -4.20 -18.55
C GLN A 439 8.79 -3.42 -19.59
N GLY A 440 9.95 -3.93 -19.93
CA GLY A 440 10.95 -3.20 -20.72
C GLY A 440 11.75 -2.21 -19.89
N ASP A 441 11.29 -0.95 -19.81
CA ASP A 441 11.80 0.09 -18.90
C ASP A 441 10.87 0.25 -17.68
N PRO A 442 11.36 0.82 -16.57
CA PRO A 442 10.50 1.12 -15.43
C PRO A 442 9.34 2.03 -15.83
N VAL A 443 8.11 1.59 -15.55
CA VAL A 443 6.88 2.35 -15.82
C VAL A 443 6.73 3.55 -14.89
N ILE A 444 7.28 3.43 -13.68
CA ILE A 444 7.46 4.53 -12.74
C ILE A 444 8.90 5.03 -12.80
N PHE A 445 9.15 6.26 -12.34
CA PHE A 445 10.49 6.88 -12.40
C PHE A 445 11.55 6.29 -11.47
N ALA A 446 11.24 5.20 -10.77
CA ALA A 446 12.17 4.52 -9.90
C ALA A 446 12.87 3.41 -10.68
N PRO A 447 14.21 3.33 -10.66
CA PRO A 447 14.93 2.19 -11.20
C PRO A 447 14.44 0.86 -10.62
N PHE A 448 14.50 -0.23 -11.39
CA PHE A 448 14.05 -1.55 -10.93
C PHE A 448 14.70 -2.01 -9.61
N VAL A 449 15.93 -1.58 -9.35
CA VAL A 449 16.60 -1.88 -8.07
C VAL A 449 15.82 -1.36 -6.87
N GLN A 450 15.11 -0.25 -7.00
CA GLN A 450 14.27 0.27 -5.92
C GLN A 450 13.02 -0.59 -5.68
N GLU A 451 12.52 -1.30 -6.68
CA GLU A 451 11.42 -2.27 -6.47
C GLU A 451 11.91 -3.49 -5.66
N ILE A 452 13.13 -3.96 -5.93
CA ILE A 452 13.76 -5.02 -5.14
C ILE A 452 13.96 -4.56 -3.69
N GLU A 453 14.46 -3.35 -3.48
CA GLU A 453 14.64 -2.77 -2.15
C GLU A 453 13.31 -2.63 -1.39
N ARG A 454 12.27 -2.13 -2.06
CA ARG A 454 10.94 -1.99 -1.45
C ARG A 454 10.39 -3.34 -1.01
N SER A 455 10.46 -4.35 -1.87
CA SER A 455 10.03 -5.71 -1.52
C SER A 455 10.87 -6.28 -0.37
N ALA A 456 12.19 -6.11 -0.41
CA ALA A 456 13.07 -6.58 0.66
C ALA A 456 12.76 -5.95 2.03
N MET A 457 12.37 -4.67 2.07
CA MET A 457 12.01 -3.94 3.29
C MET A 457 10.61 -4.27 3.81
N ALA A 458 9.67 -4.53 2.92
CA ALA A 458 8.25 -4.65 3.24
C ALA A 458 7.63 -5.89 2.55
N PRO A 459 7.99 -7.10 3.01
CA PRO A 459 7.44 -8.35 2.49
C PRO A 459 5.91 -8.34 2.51
N GLY A 460 5.29 -8.83 1.46
CA GLY A 460 3.83 -8.97 1.38
C GLY A 460 3.06 -7.70 1.02
N VAL A 461 3.69 -6.51 1.00
CA VAL A 461 2.99 -5.27 0.65
C VAL A 461 2.67 -5.22 -0.84
N ALA A 462 3.67 -5.41 -1.70
CA ALA A 462 3.45 -5.39 -3.15
C ALA A 462 2.58 -6.56 -3.61
N SER A 463 2.79 -7.75 -3.05
CA SER A 463 1.95 -8.91 -3.32
C SER A 463 0.53 -8.74 -2.77
N GLY A 464 0.35 -8.15 -1.59
CA GLY A 464 -0.97 -7.84 -1.04
C GLY A 464 -1.79 -6.94 -1.97
N GLN A 465 -1.21 -5.86 -2.50
CA GLN A 465 -1.87 -4.95 -3.45
C GLN A 465 -2.35 -5.67 -4.72
N GLY A 466 -1.47 -6.46 -5.33
CA GLY A 466 -1.83 -7.24 -6.53
C GLY A 466 -2.84 -8.35 -6.23
N LEU A 467 -2.77 -8.99 -5.06
CA LEU A 467 -3.74 -10.00 -4.65
C LEU A 467 -5.10 -9.38 -4.34
N ALA A 468 -5.16 -8.20 -3.73
CA ALA A 468 -6.41 -7.48 -3.49
C ALA A 468 -7.16 -7.20 -4.81
N TRP A 469 -6.45 -6.78 -5.87
CA TRP A 469 -7.02 -6.71 -7.21
C TRP A 469 -7.59 -8.05 -7.68
N LEU A 470 -6.81 -9.15 -7.58
CA LEU A 470 -7.26 -10.48 -8.04
C LEU A 470 -8.45 -10.99 -7.22
N GLU A 471 -8.53 -10.66 -5.92
CA GLU A 471 -9.67 -10.99 -5.06
C GLU A 471 -10.91 -10.17 -5.44
N LEU A 472 -10.80 -8.88 -5.72
CA LEU A 472 -11.92 -8.09 -6.25
C LEU A 472 -12.47 -8.67 -7.54
N VAL A 473 -11.60 -9.09 -8.46
CA VAL A 473 -12.02 -9.76 -9.71
C VAL A 473 -12.72 -11.10 -9.42
N ARG A 474 -12.20 -11.88 -8.46
CA ARG A 474 -12.82 -13.16 -8.04
C ARG A 474 -14.21 -12.93 -7.44
N LEU A 475 -14.31 -12.00 -6.49
CA LEU A 475 -15.57 -11.68 -5.81
C LEU A 475 -16.61 -11.09 -6.78
N ARG A 476 -16.19 -10.25 -7.72
CA ARG A 476 -17.10 -9.77 -8.77
C ARG A 476 -17.67 -10.90 -9.62
N ARG A 477 -16.86 -11.90 -9.98
CA ARG A 477 -17.34 -13.09 -10.70
C ARG A 477 -18.34 -13.91 -9.87
N LEU A 478 -18.08 -14.01 -8.56
CA LEU A 478 -19.00 -14.67 -7.63
C LEU A 478 -20.32 -13.92 -7.55
N ALA A 479 -20.28 -12.60 -7.32
CA ALA A 479 -21.45 -11.73 -7.27
C ALA A 479 -22.32 -11.86 -8.54
N ARG A 480 -21.68 -11.84 -9.73
CA ARG A 480 -22.38 -12.02 -11.00
C ARG A 480 -23.08 -13.38 -11.11
N ARG A 481 -22.45 -14.46 -10.61
CA ARG A 481 -23.07 -15.81 -10.60
C ARG A 481 -24.29 -15.87 -9.67
N SER A 482 -24.31 -15.03 -8.63
CA SER A 482 -25.43 -14.88 -7.70
C SER A 482 -26.49 -13.89 -8.19
N GLY A 483 -26.38 -13.37 -9.42
CA GLY A 483 -27.36 -12.45 -10.01
C GLY A 483 -27.17 -10.97 -9.63
N LEU A 484 -26.11 -10.62 -8.91
CA LEU A 484 -25.79 -9.22 -8.58
C LEU A 484 -25.20 -8.51 -9.79
N ASP A 485 -25.71 -7.31 -10.09
CA ASP A 485 -25.14 -6.45 -11.10
C ASP A 485 -23.87 -5.73 -10.61
N LEU A 486 -23.22 -5.05 -11.54
CA LEU A 486 -21.95 -4.38 -11.27
C LEU A 486 -22.09 -3.23 -10.27
N LYS A 487 -23.17 -2.46 -10.34
CA LYS A 487 -23.46 -1.33 -9.44
C LYS A 487 -23.63 -1.83 -8.00
N ARG A 488 -24.41 -2.87 -7.82
CA ARG A 488 -24.64 -3.48 -6.52
C ARG A 488 -23.35 -4.07 -5.93
N PHE A 489 -22.53 -4.73 -6.77
CA PHE A 489 -21.23 -5.22 -6.35
C PHE A 489 -20.32 -4.06 -5.86
N HIS A 490 -20.21 -2.97 -6.62
CA HIS A 490 -19.38 -1.84 -6.21
C HIS A 490 -19.90 -1.15 -4.95
N SER A 491 -21.21 -1.01 -4.78
CA SER A 491 -21.80 -0.51 -3.53
C SER A 491 -21.46 -1.39 -2.33
N LEU A 492 -21.45 -2.72 -2.49
CA LEU A 492 -21.06 -3.63 -1.42
C LEU A 492 -19.57 -3.51 -1.04
N VAL A 493 -18.72 -3.18 -2.01
CA VAL A 493 -17.28 -3.01 -1.78
C VAL A 493 -16.95 -1.66 -1.14
N LEU A 494 -17.57 -0.56 -1.59
CA LEU A 494 -17.13 0.81 -1.28
C LEU A 494 -17.99 1.53 -0.24
N ASP A 495 -19.35 1.41 -0.32
CA ASP A 495 -20.25 2.31 0.41
C ASP A 495 -20.25 2.08 1.95
N GLN A 496 -19.57 1.06 2.42
CA GLN A 496 -19.50 0.71 3.84
C GLN A 496 -18.10 0.85 4.43
N GLY A 497 -17.17 1.47 3.68
CA GLY A 497 -15.76 1.55 4.01
C GLY A 497 -15.02 0.21 3.84
N PRO A 498 -13.70 0.18 4.05
CA PRO A 498 -12.85 -0.98 3.77
C PRO A 498 -13.23 -2.18 4.64
N LEU A 499 -13.37 -3.35 4.01
CA LEU A 499 -13.69 -4.61 4.66
C LEU A 499 -12.64 -5.68 4.33
N PRO A 500 -12.26 -6.53 5.33
CA PRO A 500 -11.57 -7.78 5.07
C PRO A 500 -12.25 -8.58 3.96
N PHE A 501 -11.47 -9.15 3.05
CA PHE A 501 -12.04 -9.91 1.92
C PHE A 501 -12.92 -11.09 2.38
N SER A 502 -12.59 -11.70 3.53
CA SER A 502 -13.44 -12.74 4.15
C SER A 502 -14.82 -12.22 4.56
N LEU A 503 -14.91 -11.00 5.11
CA LEU A 503 -16.18 -10.38 5.47
C LEU A 503 -16.94 -9.90 4.22
N LEU A 504 -16.24 -9.40 3.22
CA LEU A 504 -16.84 -9.01 1.95
C LEU A 504 -17.47 -10.22 1.23
N GLU A 505 -16.76 -11.35 1.19
CA GLU A 505 -17.30 -12.60 0.61
C GLU A 505 -18.51 -13.11 1.37
N ALA A 506 -18.46 -13.15 2.71
CA ALA A 506 -19.60 -13.54 3.53
C ALA A 506 -20.82 -12.64 3.33
N LYS A 507 -20.62 -11.37 3.03
CA LYS A 507 -21.67 -10.41 2.73
C LYS A 507 -22.26 -10.61 1.33
N LEU A 508 -21.42 -10.88 0.34
CA LEU A 508 -21.88 -11.21 -1.03
C LEU A 508 -22.72 -12.48 -1.05
N ALA A 509 -22.40 -13.47 -0.22
CA ALA A 509 -23.18 -14.71 -0.11
C ALA A 509 -24.58 -14.49 0.49
N ARG A 510 -24.87 -13.34 1.12
CA ARG A 510 -26.17 -13.01 1.74
C ARG A 510 -26.97 -11.96 0.97
N ALA A 511 -26.37 -11.35 -0.06
CA ALA A 511 -26.96 -10.28 -0.86
C ALA A 511 -27.73 -10.82 -2.08
#